data_4934e87dd18b5f7ee5ec24429795580f
#
_entry.id   4934e87dd18b5f7ee5ec24429795580f
#
_cell.length_a   1.000
_cell.length_b   1.000
_cell.length_c   1.000
_cell.angle_alpha   90.00
_cell.angle_beta   90.00
_cell.angle_gamma   90.00
#
_symmetry.space_group_name_H-M   'P 1'
#
loop_
_entity.id
_entity.type
_entity.pdbx_description
1 polymer ?
#
loop_
_entity_poly.entity_id
_entity_poly.type
_entity_poly.pdbx_seq_one_letter_code
_entity_poly.pdbx_strand_id
1 'polypeptide(L)'
;MKLQKILSNFQKLHPKEIDLSLDRIKNLCEKKLGNPQDKIKVISVCGTNGKGSTIESLYAILKEANFKCNVFKSPHIQKLNERYIFNNNELSDDELSDLLEKVEKINDNQNITVFEMLTACFFYKAAQYPDNINLVEAGLFHRFDATNILKNNLASIVTSISKDHLDWLPKDKQTLEQIVFEKTSALLNSNIIVAKQNNIETLECIKKTIKNNSSNKLFFNEDFSYSIKENGFFYYEDQFGGLKLPLPNVLGQFQLENISTAIATLRTLNLSIKAEHIERGIQKINNLARLQEIKSGKLKKLIKSNKLLVSGDHNPDGARVLNEYLQSLNCNKHVIIGMMANKLHEEYISFFKDISSLVTVDIPSQINAISGLELKDKFKNQSNIRYEKSLKQAIKSIDLKDGDLLLITGSLYLAGEVLKLN
;
A
#
# COMPACT_ATOMS: atom_id res chain seq x y z
N MET A 1 -10.84 24.05 -0.05
CA MET A 1 -10.50 25.05 -1.11
C MET A 1 -9.01 25.40 -1.15
N LYS A 2 -8.35 25.74 -0.02
CA LYS A 2 -6.91 26.11 0.03
C LYS A 2 -6.00 24.99 -0.48
N LEU A 3 -6.15 23.77 0.06
CA LEU A 3 -5.34 22.60 -0.30
C LEU A 3 -5.44 22.20 -1.79
N GLN A 4 -6.65 22.24 -2.37
CA GLN A 4 -6.86 21.96 -3.80
C GLN A 4 -6.15 22.98 -4.70
N LYS A 5 -6.15 24.26 -4.30
CA LYS A 5 -5.43 25.31 -5.04
C LYS A 5 -3.92 25.07 -5.01
N ILE A 6 -3.36 24.68 -3.87
CA ILE A 6 -1.94 24.37 -3.72
C ILE A 6 -1.57 23.19 -4.63
N LEU A 7 -2.34 22.10 -4.59
CA LEU A 7 -2.10 20.93 -5.44
C LEU A 7 -2.19 21.27 -6.94
N SER A 8 -3.16 22.13 -7.32
CA SER A 8 -3.27 22.62 -8.70
C SER A 8 -2.03 23.44 -9.12
N ASN A 9 -1.43 24.19 -8.20
CA ASN A 9 -0.17 24.88 -8.46
C ASN A 9 0.99 23.89 -8.66
N PHE A 10 1.11 22.87 -7.81
CA PHE A 10 2.14 21.84 -7.97
C PHE A 10 2.06 21.12 -9.31
N GLN A 11 0.84 20.84 -9.79
CA GLN A 11 0.63 20.21 -11.11
C GLN A 11 1.14 21.06 -12.28
N LYS A 12 1.24 22.39 -12.08
CA LYS A 12 1.79 23.31 -13.10
C LYS A 12 3.32 23.35 -13.10
N LEU A 13 3.98 22.93 -12.04
CA LEU A 13 5.44 22.98 -11.92
C LEU A 13 6.13 21.91 -12.80
N HIS A 14 5.43 20.85 -13.18
CA HIS A 14 5.97 19.81 -14.06
C HIS A 14 4.91 19.29 -15.01
N PRO A 15 5.22 19.12 -16.32
CA PRO A 15 4.25 18.65 -17.32
C PRO A 15 3.86 17.18 -17.16
N LYS A 16 4.71 16.37 -16.50
CA LYS A 16 4.45 14.97 -16.23
C LYS A 16 4.05 14.77 -14.77
N GLU A 17 3.10 13.92 -14.52
CA GLU A 17 2.69 13.52 -13.17
C GLU A 17 3.81 12.71 -12.48
N ILE A 18 4.49 11.86 -13.24
CA ILE A 18 5.63 11.05 -12.80
C ILE A 18 6.78 11.21 -13.81
N ASP A 19 7.98 11.42 -13.29
CA ASP A 19 9.21 11.48 -14.08
C ASP A 19 10.36 10.91 -13.26
N LEU A 20 10.93 9.78 -13.74
CA LEU A 20 11.89 8.96 -12.99
C LEU A 20 13.28 9.60 -12.97
N SER A 21 13.49 10.57 -12.08
CA SER A 21 14.76 11.24 -11.80
C SER A 21 14.83 11.62 -10.33
N LEU A 22 16.02 11.64 -9.77
CA LEU A 22 16.27 12.10 -8.40
C LEU A 22 16.82 13.54 -8.33
N ASP A 23 17.17 14.15 -9.46
CA ASP A 23 17.92 15.42 -9.48
C ASP A 23 17.11 16.57 -8.92
N ARG A 24 15.81 16.65 -9.23
CA ARG A 24 14.94 17.73 -8.78
C ARG A 24 14.74 17.71 -7.26
N ILE A 25 14.38 16.54 -6.72
CA ILE A 25 14.16 16.39 -5.27
C ILE A 25 15.47 16.53 -4.50
N LYS A 26 16.59 16.03 -5.02
CA LYS A 26 17.92 16.27 -4.43
C LYS A 26 18.25 17.75 -4.42
N ASN A 27 18.03 18.45 -5.52
CA ASN A 27 18.27 19.90 -5.58
C ASN A 27 17.44 20.65 -4.52
N LEU A 28 16.16 20.32 -4.35
CA LEU A 28 15.32 20.93 -3.33
C LEU A 28 15.81 20.57 -1.92
N CYS A 29 15.97 19.28 -1.62
CA CYS A 29 16.30 18.81 -0.27
C CYS A 29 17.75 19.19 0.15
N GLU A 30 18.74 19.00 -0.73
CA GLU A 30 20.15 19.21 -0.39
C GLU A 30 20.55 20.68 -0.42
N LYS A 31 20.11 21.44 -1.43
CA LYS A 31 20.56 22.83 -1.60
C LYS A 31 19.67 23.87 -0.93
N LYS A 32 18.36 23.58 -0.77
CA LYS A 32 17.42 24.58 -0.26
C LYS A 32 16.83 24.25 1.11
N LEU A 33 16.62 22.95 1.44
CA LEU A 33 16.03 22.53 2.69
C LEU A 33 17.06 22.07 3.76
N GLY A 34 18.34 22.06 3.44
CA GLY A 34 19.44 21.74 4.38
C GLY A 34 19.50 20.26 4.77
N ASN A 35 19.33 19.37 3.80
CA ASN A 35 19.44 17.91 3.94
C ASN A 35 18.53 17.31 5.01
N PRO A 36 17.21 17.56 4.99
CA PRO A 36 16.31 17.06 6.02
C PRO A 36 16.28 15.52 6.06
N GLN A 37 16.44 14.85 4.91
CA GLN A 37 16.47 13.39 4.79
C GLN A 37 17.66 12.74 5.53
N ASP A 38 18.76 13.46 5.74
CA ASP A 38 19.95 12.96 6.43
C ASP A 38 19.82 13.06 7.98
N LYS A 39 18.78 13.74 8.48
CA LYS A 39 18.56 14.02 9.91
C LYS A 39 17.56 13.06 10.58
N ILE A 40 17.06 12.07 9.84
CA ILE A 40 15.96 11.21 10.29
C ILE A 40 16.33 9.73 10.24
N LYS A 41 15.72 8.93 11.14
CA LYS A 41 15.87 7.48 11.20
C LYS A 41 14.76 6.83 10.40
N VAL A 42 15.04 6.17 9.29
CA VAL A 42 14.02 5.68 8.34
C VAL A 42 13.97 4.16 8.29
N ILE A 43 12.78 3.60 8.25
CA ILE A 43 12.46 2.27 7.73
C ILE A 43 11.75 2.50 6.39
N SER A 44 12.38 2.12 5.29
CA SER A 44 11.84 2.27 3.94
C SER A 44 11.13 0.99 3.49
N VAL A 45 10.00 1.12 2.79
CA VAL A 45 9.20 -0.02 2.32
C VAL A 45 8.95 0.11 0.82
N CYS A 46 9.46 -0.84 0.04
CA CYS A 46 9.20 -0.95 -1.39
C CYS A 46 8.56 -2.30 -1.73
N GLY A 47 8.07 -2.47 -2.95
CA GLY A 47 7.41 -3.68 -3.43
C GLY A 47 6.22 -3.35 -4.32
N THR A 48 5.44 -4.35 -4.71
CA THR A 48 4.19 -4.16 -5.46
C THR A 48 3.01 -4.13 -4.50
N ASN A 49 2.75 -5.22 -3.81
CA ASN A 49 1.65 -5.38 -2.87
C ASN A 49 2.17 -5.45 -1.42
N GLY A 50 1.34 -5.06 -0.45
CA GLY A 50 1.67 -5.20 0.97
C GLY A 50 2.39 -4.02 1.62
N LYS A 51 2.91 -3.04 0.87
CA LYS A 51 3.65 -1.88 1.41
C LYS A 51 2.91 -1.17 2.54
N GLY A 52 1.73 -0.64 2.23
CA GLY A 52 0.92 0.09 3.21
C GLY A 52 0.50 -0.77 4.40
N SER A 53 0.15 -2.06 4.19
CA SER A 53 -0.19 -2.99 5.27
C SER A 53 0.99 -3.28 6.20
N THR A 54 2.21 -3.41 5.64
CA THR A 54 3.43 -3.58 6.44
C THR A 54 3.73 -2.32 7.25
N ILE A 55 3.58 -1.13 6.66
CA ILE A 55 3.72 0.16 7.37
C ILE A 55 2.72 0.28 8.51
N GLU A 56 1.45 -0.03 8.28
CA GLU A 56 0.43 0.02 9.34
C GLU A 56 0.72 -0.97 10.47
N SER A 57 1.27 -2.16 10.14
CA SER A 57 1.69 -3.14 11.13
C SER A 57 2.87 -2.63 11.97
N LEU A 58 3.90 -2.07 11.32
CA LEU A 58 5.03 -1.43 11.99
C LEU A 58 4.57 -0.29 12.90
N TYR A 59 3.73 0.60 12.36
CA TYR A 59 3.24 1.76 13.09
C TYR A 59 2.42 1.37 14.32
N ALA A 60 1.50 0.41 14.18
CA ALA A 60 0.67 -0.06 15.28
C ALA A 60 1.51 -0.68 16.42
N ILE A 61 2.52 -1.50 16.09
CA ILE A 61 3.40 -2.12 17.08
C ILE A 61 4.30 -1.08 17.75
N LEU A 62 4.92 -0.19 16.97
CA LEU A 62 5.79 0.88 17.51
C LEU A 62 5.02 1.82 18.43
N LYS A 63 3.78 2.16 18.10
CA LYS A 63 2.92 3.00 18.92
C LYS A 63 2.59 2.34 20.27
N GLU A 64 2.29 1.03 20.28
CA GLU A 64 2.06 0.27 21.52
C GLU A 64 3.33 0.14 22.37
N ALA A 65 4.49 0.17 21.76
CA ALA A 65 5.78 0.21 22.43
C ALA A 65 6.21 1.65 22.83
N ASN A 66 5.31 2.63 22.73
CA ASN A 66 5.51 4.05 23.06
C ASN A 66 6.54 4.78 22.20
N PHE A 67 6.91 4.26 21.03
CA PHE A 67 7.74 5.02 20.09
C PHE A 67 6.93 6.14 19.43
N LYS A 68 7.60 7.27 19.21
CA LYS A 68 7.09 8.35 18.36
C LYS A 68 7.47 8.07 16.93
N CYS A 69 6.48 8.13 16.05
CA CYS A 69 6.66 7.82 14.63
C CYS A 69 6.20 8.97 13.74
N ASN A 70 6.88 9.11 12.61
CA ASN A 70 6.39 9.83 11.46
C ASN A 70 6.11 8.79 10.35
N VAL A 71 5.05 8.97 9.58
CA VAL A 71 4.67 8.03 8.52
C VAL A 71 4.39 8.78 7.23
N PHE A 72 4.94 8.29 6.12
CA PHE A 72 4.65 8.73 4.76
C PHE A 72 4.13 7.57 3.93
N LYS A 73 2.90 7.70 3.42
CA LYS A 73 2.22 6.68 2.62
C LYS A 73 1.78 7.21 1.25
N SER A 74 1.65 6.32 0.29
CA SER A 74 1.13 6.66 -1.04
C SER A 74 0.42 5.47 -1.73
N PRO A 75 -0.67 5.75 -2.46
CA PRO A 75 -1.43 6.99 -2.47
C PRO A 75 -2.32 7.14 -1.22
N HIS A 76 -2.99 8.28 -1.08
CA HIS A 76 -4.11 8.43 -0.14
C HIS A 76 -5.39 7.81 -0.72
N ILE A 77 -6.33 7.47 0.14
CA ILE A 77 -7.60 6.84 -0.26
C ILE A 77 -8.71 7.89 -0.39
N GLN A 78 -8.86 8.77 0.59
CA GLN A 78 -9.90 9.81 0.63
C GLN A 78 -9.31 11.22 0.68
N LYS A 79 -8.32 11.46 1.55
CA LYS A 79 -7.75 12.79 1.83
C LYS A 79 -6.24 12.77 1.77
N LEU A 80 -5.64 13.85 1.27
CA LEU A 80 -4.18 13.99 1.18
C LEU A 80 -3.49 13.85 2.55
N ASN A 81 -4.16 14.25 3.64
CA ASN A 81 -3.67 14.16 5.01
C ASN A 81 -3.27 12.73 5.40
N GLU A 82 -3.98 11.71 4.90
CA GLU A 82 -3.67 10.28 5.15
C GLU A 82 -2.23 9.89 4.78
N ARG A 83 -1.58 10.68 3.90
CA ARG A 83 -0.18 10.44 3.53
C ARG A 83 0.79 10.78 4.66
N TYR A 84 0.37 11.56 5.66
CA TYR A 84 1.24 12.18 6.63
C TYR A 84 0.81 11.91 8.07
N ILE A 85 1.67 11.28 8.82
CA ILE A 85 1.59 11.26 10.28
C ILE A 85 2.89 11.85 10.80
N PHE A 86 2.82 12.77 11.76
CA PHE A 86 4.00 13.31 12.44
C PHE A 86 3.82 13.22 13.94
N ASN A 87 4.82 12.67 14.61
CA ASN A 87 4.82 12.49 16.05
C ASN A 87 3.55 11.77 16.58
N ASN A 88 3.11 10.74 15.84
CA ASN A 88 1.88 9.94 16.03
C ASN A 88 0.56 10.69 15.81
N ASN A 89 0.56 11.86 15.19
CA ASN A 89 -0.66 12.63 14.91
C ASN A 89 -0.81 12.90 13.40
N GLU A 90 -2.03 12.83 12.89
CA GLU A 90 -2.37 13.31 11.56
C GLU A 90 -2.35 14.84 11.53
N LEU A 91 -2.00 15.44 10.39
CA LEU A 91 -2.09 16.88 10.20
C LEU A 91 -3.54 17.28 9.91
N SER A 92 -3.97 18.41 10.47
CA SER A 92 -5.17 19.09 10.02
C SER A 92 -5.00 19.65 8.61
N ASP A 93 -6.09 20.02 7.94
CA ASP A 93 -6.06 20.64 6.60
C ASP A 93 -5.24 21.93 6.58
N ASP A 94 -5.30 22.72 7.65
CA ASP A 94 -4.56 23.99 7.78
C ASP A 94 -3.07 23.73 7.98
N GLU A 95 -2.68 22.84 8.91
CA GLU A 95 -1.28 22.45 9.12
C GLU A 95 -0.62 21.86 7.86
N LEU A 96 -1.37 21.02 7.13
CA LEU A 96 -0.89 20.47 5.86
C LEU A 96 -0.75 21.56 4.80
N SER A 97 -1.73 22.45 4.68
CA SER A 97 -1.66 23.58 3.74
C SER A 97 -0.46 24.49 4.02
N ASP A 98 -0.21 24.81 5.28
CA ASP A 98 0.90 25.67 5.69
C ASP A 98 2.26 24.99 5.42
N LEU A 99 2.36 23.68 5.64
CA LEU A 99 3.56 22.89 5.30
C LEU A 99 3.84 22.92 3.79
N LEU A 100 2.82 22.67 2.98
CA LEU A 100 2.95 22.64 1.51
C LEU A 100 3.32 24.02 0.96
N GLU A 101 2.64 25.09 1.38
CA GLU A 101 2.96 26.47 0.98
C GLU A 101 4.39 26.89 1.36
N LYS A 102 4.84 26.47 2.56
CA LYS A 102 6.17 26.77 3.02
C LYS A 102 7.25 26.15 2.13
N VAL A 103 7.10 24.86 1.78
CA VAL A 103 8.07 24.18 0.93
C VAL A 103 7.97 24.64 -0.53
N GLU A 104 6.75 24.95 -1.03
CA GLU A 104 6.55 25.56 -2.35
C GLU A 104 7.31 26.88 -2.47
N LYS A 105 7.19 27.75 -1.46
CA LYS A 105 7.93 29.03 -1.42
C LYS A 105 9.44 28.83 -1.45
N ILE A 106 9.96 27.82 -0.74
CA ILE A 106 11.40 27.49 -0.74
C ILE A 106 11.83 26.89 -2.10
N ASN A 107 10.97 26.11 -2.74
CA ASN A 107 11.23 25.58 -4.08
C ASN A 107 11.37 26.68 -5.14
N ASP A 108 10.72 27.82 -4.94
CA ASP A 108 10.84 29.02 -5.78
C ASP A 108 10.56 28.72 -7.26
N ASN A 109 9.39 28.17 -7.55
CA ASN A 109 8.92 27.78 -8.88
C ASN A 109 9.88 26.90 -9.70
N GLN A 110 10.82 26.19 -9.06
CA GLN A 110 11.64 25.23 -9.77
C GLN A 110 10.80 24.04 -10.22
N ASN A 111 11.17 23.49 -11.37
CA ASN A 111 10.51 22.33 -11.96
C ASN A 111 10.62 21.12 -11.01
N ILE A 112 9.47 20.56 -10.59
CA ILE A 112 9.38 19.42 -9.67
C ILE A 112 8.00 18.76 -9.80
N THR A 113 7.93 17.43 -9.73
CA THR A 113 6.66 16.70 -9.77
C THR A 113 5.89 16.84 -8.46
N VAL A 114 4.58 16.59 -8.52
CA VAL A 114 3.72 16.60 -7.31
C VAL A 114 4.24 15.64 -6.26
N PHE A 115 4.62 14.41 -6.65
CA PHE A 115 5.09 13.41 -5.68
C PHE A 115 6.43 13.79 -5.05
N GLU A 116 7.35 14.35 -5.82
CA GLU A 116 8.63 14.87 -5.29
C GLU A 116 8.40 16.01 -4.29
N MET A 117 7.47 16.93 -4.58
CA MET A 117 7.11 18.01 -3.66
C MET A 117 6.51 17.48 -2.36
N LEU A 118 5.56 16.53 -2.45
CA LEU A 118 4.97 15.90 -1.27
C LEU A 118 6.02 15.15 -0.43
N THR A 119 6.97 14.48 -1.08
CA THR A 119 8.07 13.78 -0.39
C THR A 119 9.03 14.75 0.29
N ALA A 120 9.39 15.86 -0.36
CA ALA A 120 10.21 16.91 0.24
C ALA A 120 9.52 17.54 1.46
N CYS A 121 8.20 17.76 1.41
CA CYS A 121 7.40 18.22 2.55
C CYS A 121 7.48 17.24 3.73
N PHE A 122 7.39 15.94 3.45
CA PHE A 122 7.55 14.93 4.50
C PHE A 122 8.94 15.02 5.16
N PHE A 123 10.01 15.00 4.39
CA PHE A 123 11.37 15.07 4.95
C PHE A 123 11.60 16.37 5.72
N TYR A 124 11.12 17.50 5.19
CA TYR A 124 11.26 18.79 5.85
C TYR A 124 10.57 18.83 7.22
N LYS A 125 9.36 18.29 7.33
CA LYS A 125 8.62 18.24 8.59
C LYS A 125 9.17 17.17 9.54
N ALA A 126 9.51 15.98 9.02
CA ALA A 126 10.06 14.89 9.81
C ALA A 126 11.39 15.25 10.49
N ALA A 127 12.25 16.04 9.83
CA ALA A 127 13.52 16.51 10.39
C ALA A 127 13.37 17.41 11.64
N GLN A 128 12.15 17.88 11.94
CA GLN A 128 11.83 18.58 13.19
C GLN A 128 11.66 17.61 14.38
N TYR A 129 11.65 16.29 14.11
CA TYR A 129 11.51 15.22 15.08
C TYR A 129 12.63 14.18 14.89
N PRO A 130 13.89 14.51 15.18
CA PRO A 130 15.07 13.68 14.82
C PRO A 130 15.10 12.33 15.55
N ASP A 131 14.44 12.23 16.68
CA ASP A 131 14.38 11.00 17.49
C ASP A 131 13.29 10.03 17.04
N ASN A 132 12.31 10.51 16.26
CA ASN A 132 11.21 9.68 15.79
C ASN A 132 11.68 8.63 14.78
N ILE A 133 10.99 7.48 14.77
CA ILE A 133 11.14 6.48 13.71
C ILE A 133 10.26 6.91 12.53
N ASN A 134 10.84 6.98 11.35
CA ASN A 134 10.13 7.37 10.14
C ASN A 134 9.84 6.13 9.29
N LEU A 135 8.56 5.88 9.01
CA LEU A 135 8.08 4.81 8.14
C LEU A 135 7.75 5.40 6.78
N VAL A 136 8.49 5.01 5.74
CA VAL A 136 8.41 5.65 4.42
C VAL A 136 8.05 4.64 3.34
N GLU A 137 6.90 4.84 2.69
CA GLU A 137 6.43 4.04 1.55
C GLU A 137 6.98 4.60 0.23
N ALA A 138 7.63 3.76 -0.57
CA ALA A 138 7.99 4.10 -1.94
C ALA A 138 6.72 4.20 -2.82
N GLY A 139 6.63 5.24 -3.63
CA GLY A 139 5.48 5.48 -4.50
C GLY A 139 5.45 4.57 -5.72
N LEU A 140 6.49 4.65 -6.55
CA LEU A 140 6.62 3.85 -7.78
C LEU A 140 8.03 3.28 -7.88
N PHE A 141 8.15 1.95 -8.01
CA PHE A 141 9.45 1.28 -8.01
C PHE A 141 10.26 1.59 -6.72
N HIS A 142 11.55 1.91 -6.83
CA HIS A 142 12.37 2.39 -5.71
C HIS A 142 13.60 3.16 -6.21
N ARG A 143 14.27 2.68 -7.25
CA ARG A 143 15.58 3.19 -7.70
C ARG A 143 15.56 4.70 -7.99
N PHE A 144 14.53 5.19 -8.67
CA PHE A 144 14.31 6.59 -8.98
C PHE A 144 13.08 7.18 -8.27
N ASP A 145 12.61 6.51 -7.23
CA ASP A 145 11.52 7.04 -6.42
C ASP A 145 11.99 8.22 -5.57
N ALA A 146 11.17 9.25 -5.45
CA ALA A 146 11.51 10.46 -4.68
C ALA A 146 11.89 10.16 -3.23
N THR A 147 11.39 9.07 -2.65
CA THR A 147 11.75 8.64 -1.30
C THR A 147 13.16 8.08 -1.20
N ASN A 148 13.81 7.73 -2.31
CA ASN A 148 15.14 7.10 -2.35
C ASN A 148 16.29 8.11 -2.50
N ILE A 149 16.21 9.22 -1.80
CA ILE A 149 17.31 10.20 -1.66
C ILE A 149 18.05 10.07 -0.32
N LEU A 150 17.70 9.05 0.45
CA LEU A 150 18.31 8.73 1.73
C LEU A 150 19.77 8.26 1.53
N LYS A 151 20.66 8.60 2.48
CA LYS A 151 22.02 8.04 2.52
C LYS A 151 22.12 6.85 3.46
N ASN A 152 21.29 6.84 4.51
CA ASN A 152 21.22 5.79 5.51
C ASN A 152 19.77 5.51 5.88
N ASN A 153 19.47 4.27 6.23
CA ASN A 153 18.22 3.89 6.85
C ASN A 153 18.43 2.80 7.92
N LEU A 154 17.46 2.58 8.77
CA LEU A 154 17.48 1.52 9.79
C LEU A 154 17.27 0.16 9.14
N ALA A 155 16.31 0.11 8.21
CA ALA A 155 15.98 -1.09 7.45
C ALA A 155 15.32 -0.72 6.11
N SER A 156 15.49 -1.60 5.13
CA SER A 156 14.77 -1.62 3.86
C SER A 156 13.90 -2.88 3.81
N ILE A 157 12.61 -2.71 3.59
CA ILE A 157 11.65 -3.81 3.46
C ILE A 157 11.26 -3.96 1.99
N VAL A 158 11.38 -5.17 1.48
CA VAL A 158 10.91 -5.57 0.16
C VAL A 158 9.65 -6.42 0.35
N THR A 159 8.49 -5.86 0.11
CA THR A 159 7.22 -6.62 0.16
C THR A 159 7.04 -7.46 -1.10
N SER A 160 5.90 -8.14 -1.28
CA SER A 160 5.64 -8.95 -2.47
C SER A 160 5.83 -8.13 -3.76
N ILE A 161 6.58 -8.69 -4.72
CA ILE A 161 6.79 -8.11 -6.06
C ILE A 161 6.04 -8.95 -7.08
N SER A 162 5.27 -8.28 -7.92
CA SER A 162 4.51 -8.87 -9.03
C SER A 162 4.44 -7.91 -10.21
N LYS A 163 3.85 -8.35 -11.32
CA LYS A 163 3.65 -7.50 -12.50
C LYS A 163 2.68 -6.36 -12.16
N ASP A 164 3.19 -5.16 -12.18
CA ASP A 164 2.44 -3.89 -12.11
C ASP A 164 3.31 -2.78 -12.69
N HIS A 165 2.71 -1.68 -13.12
CA HIS A 165 3.41 -0.51 -13.63
C HIS A 165 4.32 -0.79 -14.85
N LEU A 166 3.98 -1.75 -15.69
CA LEU A 166 4.74 -2.08 -16.90
C LEU A 166 4.80 -0.92 -17.88
N ASP A 167 3.78 -0.09 -17.93
CA ASP A 167 3.67 1.12 -18.75
C ASP A 167 4.76 2.17 -18.47
N TRP A 168 5.40 2.11 -17.29
CA TRP A 168 6.54 2.97 -16.92
C TRP A 168 7.91 2.42 -17.34
N LEU A 169 7.94 1.23 -17.90
CA LEU A 169 9.16 0.60 -18.41
C LEU A 169 9.22 0.69 -19.94
N PRO A 170 10.42 0.81 -20.53
CA PRO A 170 10.59 0.67 -21.96
C PRO A 170 9.95 -0.64 -22.47
N LYS A 171 9.35 -0.63 -23.66
CA LYS A 171 8.61 -1.78 -24.21
C LYS A 171 9.42 -3.08 -24.24
N ASP A 172 10.71 -2.99 -24.52
CA ASP A 172 11.66 -4.11 -24.53
C ASP A 172 12.09 -4.59 -23.16
N LYS A 173 11.69 -3.88 -22.08
CA LYS A 173 12.04 -4.16 -20.68
C LYS A 173 10.83 -4.37 -19.78
N GLN A 174 9.66 -4.62 -20.34
CA GLN A 174 8.42 -4.87 -19.58
C GLN A 174 8.37 -6.29 -19.00
N THR A 175 9.36 -6.65 -18.19
CA THR A 175 9.52 -7.97 -17.58
C THR A 175 9.47 -7.90 -16.07
N LEU A 176 9.17 -9.03 -15.42
CA LEU A 176 9.20 -9.15 -13.96
C LEU A 176 10.61 -8.90 -13.40
N GLU A 177 11.63 -9.39 -14.10
CA GLU A 177 13.04 -9.16 -13.74
C GLU A 177 13.40 -7.67 -13.69
N GLN A 178 12.93 -6.90 -14.68
CA GLN A 178 13.16 -5.45 -14.68
C GLN A 178 12.41 -4.77 -13.53
N ILE A 179 11.18 -5.19 -13.20
CA ILE A 179 10.45 -4.68 -12.03
C ILE A 179 11.23 -4.98 -10.74
N VAL A 180 11.76 -6.20 -10.58
CA VAL A 180 12.61 -6.56 -9.43
C VAL A 180 13.83 -5.65 -9.37
N PHE A 181 14.53 -5.46 -10.50
CA PHE A 181 15.70 -4.59 -10.58
C PHE A 181 15.35 -3.15 -10.16
N GLU A 182 14.28 -2.56 -10.70
CA GLU A 182 13.86 -1.19 -10.36
C GLU A 182 13.47 -1.03 -8.87
N LYS A 183 12.99 -2.11 -8.24
CA LYS A 183 12.60 -2.07 -6.83
C LYS A 183 13.72 -2.38 -5.85
N THR A 184 14.77 -3.13 -6.25
CA THR A 184 15.73 -3.68 -5.29
C THR A 184 17.19 -3.29 -5.55
N SER A 185 17.56 -2.83 -6.76
CA SER A 185 18.95 -2.54 -7.11
C SER A 185 19.57 -1.35 -6.36
N ALA A 186 18.75 -0.45 -5.82
CA ALA A 186 19.19 0.75 -5.10
C ALA A 186 18.87 0.71 -3.60
N LEU A 187 18.69 -0.47 -3.02
CA LEU A 187 18.53 -0.61 -1.57
C LEU A 187 19.82 -0.22 -0.85
N LEU A 188 19.68 0.55 0.22
CA LEU A 188 20.81 1.01 1.02
C LEU A 188 21.46 -0.14 1.81
N ASN A 189 22.72 0.03 2.18
CA ASN A 189 23.45 -0.89 3.06
C ASN A 189 22.93 -0.74 4.50
N SER A 190 21.90 -1.55 4.84
CA SER A 190 21.25 -1.60 6.15
C SER A 190 20.73 -3.02 6.41
N ASN A 191 19.73 -3.19 7.26
CA ASN A 191 19.00 -4.47 7.29
C ASN A 191 18.03 -4.52 6.12
N ILE A 192 18.08 -5.58 5.30
CA ILE A 192 17.14 -5.84 4.22
C ILE A 192 16.23 -6.99 4.63
N ILE A 193 14.93 -6.75 4.70
CA ILE A 193 13.93 -7.74 5.05
C ILE A 193 13.07 -8.00 3.81
N VAL A 194 13.11 -9.23 3.30
CA VAL A 194 12.37 -9.65 2.12
C VAL A 194 11.16 -10.47 2.56
N ALA A 195 9.98 -9.93 2.33
CA ALA A 195 8.70 -10.59 2.58
C ALA A 195 8.50 -11.81 1.66
N LYS A 196 7.49 -12.62 1.95
CA LYS A 196 7.11 -13.75 1.10
C LYS A 196 6.92 -13.29 -0.34
N GLN A 197 7.55 -14.02 -1.26
CA GLN A 197 7.34 -13.89 -2.70
C GLN A 197 6.49 -15.06 -3.18
N ASN A 198 5.48 -14.77 -4.01
CA ASN A 198 4.54 -15.79 -4.49
C ASN A 198 5.14 -16.68 -5.59
N ASN A 199 6.23 -16.23 -6.21
CA ASN A 199 6.96 -16.94 -7.24
C ASN A 199 8.43 -17.11 -6.81
N ILE A 200 8.95 -18.32 -6.88
CA ILE A 200 10.34 -18.63 -6.54
C ILE A 200 11.32 -17.90 -7.46
N GLU A 201 10.97 -17.71 -8.74
CA GLU A 201 11.80 -16.98 -9.70
C GLU A 201 11.97 -15.51 -9.27
N THR A 202 10.90 -14.90 -8.73
CA THR A 202 10.97 -13.55 -8.17
C THR A 202 11.93 -13.48 -7.00
N LEU A 203 11.87 -14.44 -6.08
CA LEU A 203 12.78 -14.52 -4.93
C LEU A 203 14.24 -14.66 -5.37
N GLU A 204 14.52 -15.57 -6.30
CA GLU A 204 15.87 -15.77 -6.82
C GLU A 204 16.39 -14.53 -7.57
N CYS A 205 15.53 -13.84 -8.32
CA CYS A 205 15.88 -12.58 -8.96
C CYS A 205 16.21 -11.48 -7.93
N ILE A 206 15.44 -11.37 -6.83
CA ILE A 206 15.74 -10.46 -5.72
C ILE A 206 17.11 -10.80 -5.11
N LYS A 207 17.33 -12.07 -4.73
CA LYS A 207 18.60 -12.51 -4.15
C LYS A 207 19.79 -12.18 -5.04
N LYS A 208 19.67 -12.44 -6.36
CA LYS A 208 20.69 -12.10 -7.36
C LYS A 208 20.96 -10.59 -7.40
N THR A 209 19.91 -9.77 -7.41
CA THR A 209 20.03 -8.30 -7.52
C THR A 209 20.72 -7.70 -6.30
N ILE A 210 20.41 -8.20 -5.08
CA ILE A 210 20.98 -7.67 -3.84
C ILE A 210 22.22 -8.45 -3.36
N LYS A 211 22.75 -9.39 -4.16
CA LYS A 211 23.86 -10.26 -3.76
C LYS A 211 25.07 -9.46 -3.24
N ASN A 212 25.45 -8.42 -3.94
CA ASN A 212 26.64 -7.60 -3.63
C ASN A 212 26.37 -6.48 -2.60
N ASN A 213 25.12 -6.34 -2.12
CA ASN A 213 24.83 -5.41 -1.05
C ASN A 213 25.34 -6.01 0.27
N SER A 214 26.11 -5.24 1.05
CA SER A 214 26.75 -5.68 2.29
C SER A 214 25.82 -5.79 3.50
N SER A 215 24.54 -5.54 3.32
CA SER A 215 23.52 -5.59 4.36
C SER A 215 23.35 -6.99 4.97
N ASN A 216 22.88 -7.01 6.22
CA ASN A 216 22.22 -8.19 6.77
C ASN A 216 20.89 -8.40 6.02
N LYS A 217 20.63 -9.62 5.53
CA LYS A 217 19.47 -9.94 4.71
C LYS A 217 18.66 -11.05 5.37
N LEU A 218 17.37 -10.80 5.55
CA LEU A 218 16.43 -11.79 6.10
C LEU A 218 15.36 -12.09 5.06
N PHE A 219 15.14 -13.38 4.81
CA PHE A 219 14.15 -13.85 3.85
C PHE A 219 13.03 -14.62 4.54
N PHE A 220 11.80 -14.36 4.12
CA PHE A 220 10.65 -15.12 4.58
C PHE A 220 10.80 -16.61 4.22
N ASN A 221 10.43 -17.50 5.13
CA ASN A 221 10.62 -18.97 5.11
C ASN A 221 12.06 -19.48 5.21
N GLU A 222 13.06 -18.60 5.25
CA GLU A 222 14.46 -18.99 5.49
C GLU A 222 14.92 -18.51 6.87
N ASP A 223 14.69 -17.22 7.19
CA ASP A 223 15.15 -16.59 8.43
C ASP A 223 14.00 -16.30 9.40
N PHE A 224 12.80 -16.13 8.89
CA PHE A 224 11.58 -15.97 9.68
C PHE A 224 10.36 -16.54 8.97
N SER A 225 9.39 -16.98 9.76
CA SER A 225 8.17 -17.61 9.23
C SER A 225 6.99 -17.45 10.17
N TYR A 226 5.81 -17.86 9.73
CA TYR A 226 4.68 -18.07 10.62
C TYR A 226 3.94 -19.35 10.28
N SER A 227 3.20 -19.88 11.25
CA SER A 227 2.24 -20.97 11.04
C SER A 227 0.93 -20.65 11.75
N ILE A 228 -0.18 -21.04 11.14
CA ILE A 228 -1.51 -20.96 11.77
C ILE A 228 -1.74 -22.31 12.46
N LYS A 229 -2.08 -22.26 13.75
CA LYS A 229 -2.51 -23.43 14.52
C LYS A 229 -3.95 -23.23 14.95
N GLU A 230 -4.59 -24.30 15.37
CA GLU A 230 -5.95 -24.26 15.91
C GLU A 230 -6.04 -23.28 17.08
N ASN A 231 -7.26 -22.80 17.38
CA ASN A 231 -7.58 -21.94 18.55
C ASN A 231 -7.31 -20.42 18.43
N GLY A 232 -7.35 -19.85 17.20
CA GLY A 232 -7.34 -18.37 17.06
C GLY A 232 -5.98 -17.71 17.29
N PHE A 233 -4.88 -18.49 17.18
CA PHE A 233 -3.51 -18.01 17.28
C PHE A 233 -2.71 -18.33 16.03
N PHE A 234 -1.70 -17.49 15.74
CA PHE A 234 -0.62 -17.84 14.84
C PHE A 234 0.72 -17.83 15.61
N TYR A 235 1.70 -18.59 15.11
CA TYR A 235 3.02 -18.71 15.69
C TYR A 235 4.02 -18.10 14.73
N TYR A 236 4.68 -17.05 15.15
CA TYR A 236 5.79 -16.42 14.46
C TYR A 236 7.10 -16.99 15.00
N GLU A 237 8.09 -17.20 14.13
CA GLU A 237 9.40 -17.72 14.50
C GLU A 237 10.51 -17.01 13.71
N ASP A 238 11.62 -16.70 14.38
CA ASP A 238 12.87 -16.20 13.81
C ASP A 238 14.07 -16.62 14.69
N GLN A 239 15.27 -16.14 14.36
CA GLN A 239 16.49 -16.42 15.12
C GLN A 239 16.45 -16.01 16.61
N PHE A 240 15.55 -15.13 17.01
CA PHE A 240 15.36 -14.67 18.39
C PHE A 240 14.32 -15.51 19.16
N GLY A 241 13.80 -16.58 18.56
CA GLY A 241 12.81 -17.49 19.13
C GLY A 241 11.37 -17.21 18.70
N GLY A 242 10.47 -18.11 19.06
CA GLY A 242 9.08 -18.11 18.69
C GLY A 242 8.20 -17.15 19.50
N LEU A 243 7.16 -16.65 18.89
CA LEU A 243 6.09 -15.86 19.51
C LEU A 243 4.73 -16.52 19.21
N LYS A 244 3.93 -16.79 20.25
CA LYS A 244 2.53 -17.16 20.11
C LYS A 244 1.70 -15.88 20.15
N LEU A 245 1.04 -15.54 19.05
CA LEU A 245 0.33 -14.28 18.88
C LEU A 245 -1.14 -14.52 18.54
N PRO A 246 -2.08 -13.71 19.06
CA PRO A 246 -3.47 -13.80 18.66
C PRO A 246 -3.63 -13.43 17.16
N LEU A 247 -4.65 -13.95 16.49
CA LEU A 247 -4.97 -13.52 15.13
C LEU A 247 -5.23 -12.00 15.12
N PRO A 248 -4.73 -11.26 14.12
CA PRO A 248 -4.92 -9.82 14.04
C PRO A 248 -6.37 -9.43 13.75
N ASN A 249 -6.68 -8.15 13.92
CA ASN A 249 -8.00 -7.60 13.60
C ASN A 249 -8.25 -7.37 12.08
N VAL A 250 -7.29 -7.75 11.23
CA VAL A 250 -7.36 -7.60 9.76
C VAL A 250 -7.60 -8.94 9.08
N LEU A 251 -8.27 -8.92 7.91
CA LEU A 251 -8.71 -10.11 7.20
C LEU A 251 -7.70 -10.55 6.13
N GLY A 252 -7.63 -11.86 5.90
CA GLY A 252 -6.82 -12.48 4.86
C GLY A 252 -5.45 -12.95 5.34
N GLN A 253 -5.04 -14.13 4.86
CA GLN A 253 -3.78 -14.76 5.27
C GLN A 253 -2.56 -13.93 4.86
N PHE A 254 -2.63 -13.23 3.74
CA PHE A 254 -1.57 -12.30 3.29
C PHE A 254 -1.26 -11.17 4.29
N GLN A 255 -2.19 -10.84 5.19
CA GLN A 255 -1.92 -9.90 6.27
C GLN A 255 -0.97 -10.47 7.32
N LEU A 256 -1.03 -11.78 7.58
CA LEU A 256 -0.06 -12.43 8.46
C LEU A 256 1.36 -12.39 7.88
N GLU A 257 1.49 -12.45 6.55
CA GLU A 257 2.77 -12.30 5.85
C GLU A 257 3.35 -10.88 6.04
N ASN A 258 2.51 -9.85 5.88
CA ASN A 258 2.90 -8.45 6.11
C ASN A 258 3.25 -8.19 7.58
N ILE A 259 2.46 -8.71 8.53
CA ILE A 259 2.69 -8.61 9.97
C ILE A 259 3.99 -9.31 10.37
N SER A 260 4.22 -10.54 9.87
CA SER A 260 5.46 -11.29 10.15
C SER A 260 6.69 -10.55 9.63
N THR A 261 6.58 -9.90 8.47
CA THR A 261 7.65 -9.06 7.91
C THR A 261 7.92 -7.83 8.80
N ALA A 262 6.86 -7.20 9.30
CA ALA A 262 6.99 -6.09 10.24
C ALA A 262 7.65 -6.53 11.57
N ILE A 263 7.25 -7.68 12.12
CA ILE A 263 7.84 -8.24 13.34
C ILE A 263 9.33 -8.56 13.13
N ALA A 264 9.70 -9.25 12.03
CA ALA A 264 11.08 -9.55 11.69
C ALA A 264 11.92 -8.27 11.62
N THR A 265 11.39 -7.22 10.97
CA THR A 265 12.06 -5.92 10.89
C THR A 265 12.32 -5.34 12.28
N LEU A 266 11.30 -5.25 13.13
CA LEU A 266 11.41 -4.62 14.44
C LEU A 266 12.35 -5.39 15.39
N ARG A 267 12.32 -6.72 15.34
CA ARG A 267 13.22 -7.56 16.14
C ARG A 267 14.69 -7.44 15.71
N THR A 268 14.94 -7.25 14.43
CA THR A 268 16.30 -7.05 13.89
C THR A 268 16.89 -5.70 14.30
N LEU A 269 16.07 -4.70 14.58
CA LEU A 269 16.53 -3.34 14.92
C LEU A 269 16.95 -3.18 16.40
N ASN A 270 16.89 -4.22 17.20
CA ASN A 270 17.23 -4.20 18.64
C ASN A 270 16.53 -3.06 19.41
N LEU A 271 15.28 -2.78 19.04
CA LEU A 271 14.42 -1.84 19.75
C LEU A 271 13.82 -2.51 21.00
N SER A 272 13.55 -1.75 22.05
CA SER A 272 12.94 -2.24 23.30
C SER A 272 11.45 -2.60 23.11
N ILE A 273 11.16 -3.53 22.17
CA ILE A 273 9.83 -4.01 21.85
C ILE A 273 9.62 -5.40 22.47
N LYS A 274 8.63 -5.51 23.35
CA LYS A 274 8.26 -6.76 24.01
C LYS A 274 7.16 -7.47 23.24
N ALA A 275 7.00 -8.80 23.48
CA ALA A 275 5.93 -9.59 22.87
C ALA A 275 4.54 -8.98 23.09
N GLU A 276 4.26 -8.48 24.30
CA GLU A 276 2.99 -7.82 24.64
C GLU A 276 2.69 -6.55 23.78
N HIS A 277 3.74 -5.81 23.34
CA HIS A 277 3.56 -4.67 22.45
C HIS A 277 3.17 -5.14 21.04
N ILE A 278 3.74 -6.26 20.58
CA ILE A 278 3.40 -6.89 19.31
C ILE A 278 1.94 -7.37 19.36
N GLU A 279 1.56 -8.12 20.40
CA GLU A 279 0.19 -8.62 20.59
C GLU A 279 -0.84 -7.48 20.56
N ARG A 280 -0.63 -6.42 21.32
CA ARG A 280 -1.53 -5.26 21.33
C ARG A 280 -1.53 -4.50 20.02
N GLY A 281 -0.37 -4.36 19.37
CA GLY A 281 -0.22 -3.65 18.11
C GLY A 281 -0.99 -4.30 16.98
N ILE A 282 -0.86 -5.62 16.81
CA ILE A 282 -1.54 -6.34 15.71
C ILE A 282 -3.07 -6.35 15.85
N GLN A 283 -3.61 -6.13 17.07
CA GLN A 283 -5.04 -5.97 17.29
C GLN A 283 -5.55 -4.55 16.96
N LYS A 284 -4.65 -3.60 16.70
CA LYS A 284 -4.98 -2.19 16.42
C LYS A 284 -4.55 -1.72 15.02
N ILE A 285 -4.21 -2.65 14.13
CA ILE A 285 -3.85 -2.33 12.75
C ILE A 285 -5.06 -1.70 12.05
N ASN A 286 -4.85 -0.57 11.38
CA ASN A 286 -5.87 0.13 10.61
C ASN A 286 -5.55 0.10 9.11
N ASN A 287 -5.98 -0.95 8.43
CA ASN A 287 -5.76 -1.16 7.00
C ASN A 287 -6.97 -0.72 6.17
N LEU A 288 -7.08 0.58 5.91
CA LEU A 288 -8.14 1.11 5.05
C LEU A 288 -8.05 0.53 3.64
N ALA A 289 -9.19 0.09 3.12
CA ALA A 289 -9.33 -0.47 1.77
C ALA A 289 -8.36 -1.65 1.46
N ARG A 290 -8.01 -2.46 2.47
CA ARG A 290 -7.18 -3.66 2.32
C ARG A 290 -7.93 -4.88 2.86
N LEU A 291 -8.92 -5.34 2.11
CA LEU A 291 -9.90 -6.35 2.53
C LEU A 291 -10.62 -5.91 3.83
N GLN A 292 -11.00 -4.65 3.87
CA GLN A 292 -11.65 -4.03 5.01
C GLN A 292 -13.12 -4.41 5.09
N GLU A 293 -13.57 -4.87 6.25
CA GLU A 293 -14.99 -5.06 6.52
C GLU A 293 -15.65 -3.73 6.88
N ILE A 294 -16.73 -3.40 6.16
CA ILE A 294 -17.56 -2.22 6.44
C ILE A 294 -18.75 -2.67 7.33
N LYS A 295 -18.68 -2.29 8.60
CA LYS A 295 -19.65 -2.73 9.63
C LYS A 295 -20.87 -1.83 9.81
N SER A 296 -20.78 -0.58 9.37
CA SER A 296 -21.84 0.43 9.52
C SER A 296 -21.81 1.41 8.35
N GLY A 297 -22.80 2.29 8.24
CA GLY A 297 -22.89 3.37 7.26
C GLY A 297 -24.00 3.18 6.22
N LYS A 298 -24.07 4.11 5.26
CA LYS A 298 -25.19 4.18 4.29
C LYS A 298 -25.20 3.00 3.30
N LEU A 299 -24.02 2.61 2.78
CA LEU A 299 -23.93 1.49 1.85
C LEU A 299 -24.15 0.16 2.57
N LYS A 300 -23.61 0.01 3.79
CA LYS A 300 -23.87 -1.18 4.63
C LYS A 300 -25.35 -1.39 4.91
N LYS A 301 -26.12 -0.34 5.14
CA LYS A 301 -27.58 -0.42 5.34
C LYS A 301 -28.32 -0.99 4.12
N LEU A 302 -27.82 -0.81 2.90
CA LEU A 302 -28.45 -1.34 1.69
C LEU A 302 -28.38 -2.88 1.60
N ILE A 303 -27.39 -3.48 2.23
CA ILE A 303 -27.16 -4.93 2.20
C ILE A 303 -27.58 -5.64 3.51
N LYS A 304 -28.21 -4.93 4.42
CA LYS A 304 -28.77 -5.45 5.70
C LYS A 304 -27.71 -6.21 6.53
N SER A 305 -28.02 -7.48 6.88
CA SER A 305 -27.16 -8.40 7.65
C SER A 305 -25.91 -8.86 6.89
N ASN A 306 -25.92 -8.80 5.56
CA ASN A 306 -24.87 -9.34 4.72
C ASN A 306 -23.51 -8.66 4.92
N LYS A 307 -22.42 -9.38 4.65
CA LYS A 307 -21.06 -8.89 4.82
C LYS A 307 -20.65 -7.97 3.66
N LEU A 308 -20.14 -6.78 3.97
CA LEU A 308 -19.57 -5.85 2.99
C LEU A 308 -18.07 -5.77 3.17
N LEU A 309 -17.33 -6.16 2.15
CA LEU A 309 -15.86 -6.02 2.09
C LEU A 309 -15.45 -5.02 1.03
N VAL A 310 -14.39 -4.28 1.31
CA VAL A 310 -13.79 -3.32 0.38
C VAL A 310 -12.29 -3.58 0.27
N SER A 311 -11.79 -3.66 -0.98
CA SER A 311 -10.37 -3.79 -1.24
C SER A 311 -9.93 -2.93 -2.43
N GLY A 312 -8.80 -2.24 -2.28
CA GLY A 312 -8.22 -1.42 -3.34
C GLY A 312 -7.25 -2.18 -4.25
N ASP A 313 -7.27 -3.51 -4.22
CA ASP A 313 -6.43 -4.35 -5.07
C ASP A 313 -6.81 -4.18 -6.53
N HIS A 314 -5.79 -4.11 -7.42
CA HIS A 314 -5.98 -3.69 -8.81
C HIS A 314 -4.99 -4.34 -9.78
N ASN A 315 -4.25 -5.35 -9.33
CA ASN A 315 -3.33 -6.14 -10.15
C ASN A 315 -3.61 -7.65 -9.98
N PRO A 316 -3.12 -8.50 -10.88
CA PRO A 316 -3.44 -9.93 -10.87
C PRO A 316 -3.10 -10.64 -9.55
N ASP A 317 -1.99 -10.30 -8.92
CA ASP A 317 -1.59 -10.91 -7.65
C ASP A 317 -2.52 -10.48 -6.50
N GLY A 318 -2.98 -9.22 -6.48
CA GLY A 318 -4.02 -8.76 -5.57
C GLY A 318 -5.32 -9.54 -5.75
N ALA A 319 -5.77 -9.76 -7.00
CA ALA A 319 -6.95 -10.57 -7.28
C ALA A 319 -6.80 -12.01 -6.81
N ARG A 320 -5.61 -12.61 -6.98
CA ARG A 320 -5.31 -13.96 -6.52
C ARG A 320 -5.52 -14.09 -5.01
N VAL A 321 -4.91 -13.21 -4.21
CA VAL A 321 -5.05 -13.28 -2.73
C VAL A 321 -6.45 -12.97 -2.25
N LEU A 322 -7.18 -12.08 -2.94
CA LEU A 322 -8.61 -11.85 -2.67
C LEU A 322 -9.44 -13.09 -2.94
N ASN A 323 -9.21 -13.74 -4.09
CA ASN A 323 -9.95 -14.96 -4.42
C ASN A 323 -9.64 -16.10 -3.46
N GLU A 324 -8.39 -16.30 -3.04
CA GLU A 324 -8.02 -17.27 -2.01
C GLU A 324 -8.82 -17.05 -0.71
N TYR A 325 -8.95 -15.79 -0.28
CA TYR A 325 -9.79 -15.47 0.88
C TYR A 325 -11.27 -15.77 0.61
N LEU A 326 -11.81 -15.40 -0.54
CA LEU A 326 -13.21 -15.68 -0.88
C LEU A 326 -13.49 -17.19 -0.90
N GLN A 327 -12.57 -18.00 -1.46
CA GLN A 327 -12.72 -19.46 -1.51
C GLN A 327 -12.66 -20.11 -0.14
N SER A 328 -12.04 -19.48 0.86
CA SER A 328 -12.04 -19.97 2.25
C SER A 328 -13.40 -19.81 2.96
N LEU A 329 -14.35 -19.09 2.36
CA LEU A 329 -15.65 -18.78 2.96
C LEU A 329 -16.73 -19.66 2.36
N ASN A 330 -17.59 -20.21 3.21
CA ASN A 330 -18.74 -21.02 2.80
C ASN A 330 -20.01 -20.16 2.70
N CYS A 331 -20.08 -19.28 1.69
CA CYS A 331 -21.23 -18.44 1.39
C CYS A 331 -21.26 -18.07 -0.10
N ASN A 332 -22.36 -17.51 -0.59
CA ASN A 332 -22.39 -16.90 -1.92
C ASN A 332 -21.58 -15.62 -1.93
N LYS A 333 -20.86 -15.38 -3.01
CA LYS A 333 -19.97 -14.24 -3.18
C LYS A 333 -20.43 -13.40 -4.37
N HIS A 334 -20.61 -12.13 -4.11
CA HIS A 334 -20.98 -11.14 -5.12
C HIS A 334 -19.84 -10.10 -5.20
N VAL A 335 -19.46 -9.71 -6.42
CA VAL A 335 -18.32 -8.82 -6.63
C VAL A 335 -18.73 -7.62 -7.48
N ILE A 336 -18.38 -6.43 -7.02
CA ILE A 336 -18.46 -5.18 -7.79
C ILE A 336 -17.03 -4.74 -8.12
N ILE A 337 -16.75 -4.48 -9.41
CA ILE A 337 -15.41 -4.12 -9.89
C ILE A 337 -15.43 -2.82 -10.68
N GLY A 338 -14.47 -1.93 -10.39
CA GLY A 338 -14.14 -0.78 -11.24
C GLY A 338 -12.63 -0.58 -11.25
N MET A 339 -12.04 -0.33 -12.43
CA MET A 339 -10.58 -0.33 -12.61
C MET A 339 -10.09 0.90 -13.37
N MET A 340 -8.80 1.20 -13.22
CA MET A 340 -8.10 2.18 -14.05
C MET A 340 -7.74 1.58 -15.41
N ALA A 341 -7.69 2.39 -16.46
CA ALA A 341 -7.50 1.92 -17.84
C ALA A 341 -6.15 1.22 -18.10
N ASN A 342 -5.10 1.57 -17.35
CA ASN A 342 -3.74 1.05 -17.50
C ASN A 342 -3.47 -0.25 -16.72
N LYS A 343 -4.50 -1.00 -16.33
CA LYS A 343 -4.36 -2.24 -15.56
C LYS A 343 -4.56 -3.49 -16.41
N LEU A 344 -4.08 -4.63 -15.92
CA LEU A 344 -4.17 -5.93 -16.57
C LEU A 344 -5.56 -6.56 -16.31
N HIS A 345 -6.59 -6.02 -16.95
CA HIS A 345 -7.99 -6.33 -16.66
C HIS A 345 -8.32 -7.82 -16.79
N GLU A 346 -7.95 -8.44 -17.90
CA GLU A 346 -8.28 -9.84 -18.21
C GLU A 346 -7.59 -10.79 -17.22
N GLU A 347 -6.30 -10.55 -16.92
CA GLU A 347 -5.57 -11.33 -15.92
C GLU A 347 -6.18 -11.13 -14.51
N TYR A 348 -6.51 -9.88 -14.12
CA TYR A 348 -7.10 -9.57 -12.81
C TYR A 348 -8.37 -10.38 -12.58
N ILE A 349 -9.23 -10.45 -13.57
CA ILE A 349 -10.55 -11.06 -13.43
C ILE A 349 -10.51 -12.58 -13.56
N SER A 350 -9.56 -13.12 -14.29
CA SER A 350 -9.40 -14.57 -14.42
C SER A 350 -9.24 -15.29 -13.08
N PHE A 351 -8.86 -14.56 -12.03
CA PHE A 351 -8.74 -15.10 -10.67
C PHE A 351 -10.09 -15.27 -9.96
N PHE A 352 -11.12 -14.46 -10.29
CA PHE A 352 -12.41 -14.56 -9.63
C PHE A 352 -13.20 -15.73 -10.16
N LYS A 353 -13.16 -16.86 -9.43
CA LYS A 353 -13.89 -18.10 -9.72
C LYS A 353 -15.00 -18.29 -8.70
N ASP A 354 -16.02 -19.06 -9.08
CA ASP A 354 -17.15 -19.43 -8.22
C ASP A 354 -17.84 -18.21 -7.57
N ILE A 355 -18.05 -17.16 -8.37
CA ILE A 355 -18.70 -15.92 -7.99
C ILE A 355 -20.17 -15.97 -8.45
N SER A 356 -21.11 -15.76 -7.53
CA SER A 356 -22.55 -15.80 -7.80
C SER A 356 -23.02 -14.67 -8.73
N SER A 357 -22.42 -13.49 -8.63
CA SER A 357 -22.62 -12.40 -9.58
C SER A 357 -21.43 -11.44 -9.61
N LEU A 358 -21.18 -10.87 -10.78
CA LEU A 358 -20.18 -9.83 -10.99
C LEU A 358 -20.82 -8.62 -11.67
N VAL A 359 -20.59 -7.44 -11.10
CA VAL A 359 -21.07 -6.16 -11.64
C VAL A 359 -19.89 -5.22 -11.85
N THR A 360 -19.77 -4.68 -13.06
CA THR A 360 -18.80 -3.65 -13.35
C THR A 360 -19.41 -2.27 -13.15
N VAL A 361 -18.60 -1.30 -12.66
CA VAL A 361 -19.07 0.07 -12.40
C VAL A 361 -18.07 1.12 -12.91
N ASP A 362 -18.58 2.32 -13.18
CA ASP A 362 -17.72 3.48 -13.41
C ASP A 362 -17.09 3.95 -12.09
N ILE A 363 -15.88 4.50 -12.15
CA ILE A 363 -15.24 5.17 -11.02
C ILE A 363 -15.49 6.67 -11.16
N PRO A 364 -16.34 7.28 -10.32
CA PRO A 364 -16.64 8.70 -10.41
C PRO A 364 -15.37 9.56 -10.30
N SER A 365 -15.32 10.64 -11.06
CA SER A 365 -14.24 11.64 -11.00
C SER A 365 -12.84 11.14 -11.39
N GLN A 366 -12.73 9.96 -12.02
CA GLN A 366 -11.45 9.41 -12.49
C GLN A 366 -11.42 9.35 -14.02
N ILE A 367 -10.82 10.35 -14.64
CA ILE A 367 -10.74 10.48 -16.11
C ILE A 367 -9.98 9.30 -16.74
N ASN A 368 -8.98 8.77 -16.02
CA ASN A 368 -8.14 7.66 -16.48
C ASN A 368 -8.72 6.28 -16.10
N ALA A 369 -9.95 6.19 -15.62
CA ALA A 369 -10.61 4.91 -15.39
C ALA A 369 -11.17 4.37 -16.71
N ILE A 370 -11.15 3.05 -16.88
CA ILE A 370 -11.94 2.39 -17.92
C ILE A 370 -13.42 2.48 -17.53
N SER A 371 -14.30 2.72 -18.50
CA SER A 371 -15.74 2.70 -18.21
C SER A 371 -16.18 1.29 -17.79
N GLY A 372 -17.16 1.22 -16.87
CA GLY A 372 -17.68 -0.08 -16.45
C GLY A 372 -18.25 -0.90 -17.60
N LEU A 373 -18.78 -0.24 -18.65
CA LEU A 373 -19.27 -0.91 -19.85
C LEU A 373 -18.13 -1.57 -20.64
N GLU A 374 -17.06 -0.83 -20.92
CA GLU A 374 -15.87 -1.37 -21.59
C GLU A 374 -15.18 -2.44 -20.75
N LEU A 375 -15.16 -2.28 -19.43
CA LEU A 375 -14.62 -3.28 -18.52
C LEU A 375 -15.44 -4.57 -18.61
N LYS A 376 -16.77 -4.51 -18.65
CA LYS A 376 -17.65 -5.66 -18.87
C LYS A 376 -17.29 -6.39 -20.18
N ASP A 377 -17.04 -5.66 -21.27
CA ASP A 377 -16.77 -6.25 -22.57
C ASP A 377 -15.43 -7.02 -22.63
N LYS A 378 -14.52 -6.76 -21.71
CA LYS A 378 -13.28 -7.54 -21.55
C LYS A 378 -13.49 -8.92 -20.93
N PHE A 379 -14.68 -9.21 -20.41
CA PHE A 379 -15.04 -10.47 -19.73
C PHE A 379 -15.81 -11.47 -20.61
N LYS A 380 -15.53 -11.54 -21.88
CA LYS A 380 -16.30 -12.28 -22.90
C LYS A 380 -16.66 -13.73 -22.54
N ASN A 381 -16.01 -14.34 -21.58
CA ASN A 381 -16.17 -15.75 -21.20
C ASN A 381 -16.98 -15.99 -19.93
N GLN A 382 -17.57 -14.96 -19.31
CA GLN A 382 -18.38 -15.12 -18.09
C GLN A 382 -19.82 -14.68 -18.34
N SER A 383 -20.76 -15.61 -18.21
CA SER A 383 -22.17 -15.43 -18.60
C SER A 383 -23.00 -14.51 -17.72
N ASN A 384 -22.54 -14.15 -16.51
CA ASN A 384 -23.35 -13.45 -15.51
C ASN A 384 -22.80 -12.06 -15.13
N ILE A 385 -22.18 -11.34 -16.07
CA ILE A 385 -21.65 -10.01 -15.81
C ILE A 385 -22.63 -8.93 -16.22
N ARG A 386 -22.90 -8.02 -15.29
CA ARG A 386 -23.72 -6.83 -15.51
C ARG A 386 -22.91 -5.57 -15.39
N TYR A 387 -23.37 -4.51 -16.01
CA TYR A 387 -22.83 -3.16 -15.85
C TYR A 387 -23.87 -2.28 -15.16
N GLU A 388 -23.42 -1.49 -14.22
CA GLU A 388 -24.21 -0.44 -13.57
C GLU A 388 -23.40 0.86 -13.50
N LYS A 389 -24.05 1.98 -13.73
CA LYS A 389 -23.38 3.29 -13.80
C LYS A 389 -22.80 3.74 -12.44
N SER A 390 -23.32 3.26 -11.32
CA SER A 390 -22.91 3.69 -9.99
C SER A 390 -22.92 2.55 -8.98
N LEU A 391 -22.10 2.68 -7.94
CA LEU A 391 -22.04 1.76 -6.80
C LEU A 391 -23.41 1.48 -6.19
N LYS A 392 -24.24 2.53 -6.01
CA LYS A 392 -25.56 2.39 -5.41
C LYS A 392 -26.51 1.59 -6.29
N GLN A 393 -26.45 1.77 -7.62
CA GLN A 393 -27.22 0.96 -8.57
C GLN A 393 -26.71 -0.48 -8.57
N ALA A 394 -25.40 -0.68 -8.63
CA ALA A 394 -24.79 -2.01 -8.59
C ALA A 394 -25.19 -2.81 -7.33
N ILE A 395 -25.11 -2.21 -6.14
CA ILE A 395 -25.54 -2.86 -4.90
C ILE A 395 -27.02 -3.25 -4.95
N LYS A 396 -27.89 -2.38 -5.47
CA LYS A 396 -29.33 -2.63 -5.57
C LYS A 396 -29.68 -3.66 -6.64
N SER A 397 -28.87 -3.84 -7.67
CA SER A 397 -29.09 -4.81 -8.75
C SER A 397 -28.76 -6.25 -8.36
N ILE A 398 -28.05 -6.45 -7.25
CA ILE A 398 -27.66 -7.77 -6.74
C ILE A 398 -28.77 -8.29 -5.79
N ASP A 399 -29.28 -9.47 -6.09
CA ASP A 399 -30.22 -10.17 -5.20
C ASP A 399 -29.43 -10.91 -4.10
N LEU A 400 -29.17 -10.19 -3.00
CA LEU A 400 -28.43 -10.71 -1.85
C LEU A 400 -29.39 -11.51 -0.95
N LYS A 401 -29.03 -12.76 -0.70
CA LYS A 401 -29.71 -13.62 0.30
C LYS A 401 -29.01 -13.46 1.66
N ASP A 402 -29.69 -13.89 2.71
CA ASP A 402 -29.12 -13.81 4.06
C ASP A 402 -27.85 -14.68 4.18
N GLY A 403 -26.79 -14.10 4.72
CA GLY A 403 -25.47 -14.74 4.82
C GLY A 403 -24.56 -14.55 3.62
N ASP A 404 -24.99 -13.89 2.54
CA ASP A 404 -24.15 -13.59 1.38
C ASP A 404 -23.06 -12.55 1.70
N LEU A 405 -22.01 -12.53 0.87
CA LEU A 405 -20.93 -11.59 0.94
C LEU A 405 -20.86 -10.72 -0.30
N LEU A 406 -20.73 -9.41 -0.11
CA LEU A 406 -20.46 -8.45 -1.16
C LEU A 406 -19.04 -7.90 -1.03
N LEU A 407 -18.21 -8.09 -2.06
CA LEU A 407 -16.88 -7.47 -2.20
C LEU A 407 -16.93 -6.34 -3.24
N ILE A 408 -16.37 -5.19 -2.90
CA ILE A 408 -16.14 -4.08 -3.85
C ILE A 408 -14.62 -3.91 -4.01
N THR A 409 -14.11 -4.02 -5.26
CA THR A 409 -12.67 -4.06 -5.54
C THR A 409 -12.29 -3.54 -6.93
N GLY A 410 -11.01 -3.62 -7.29
CA GLY A 410 -10.44 -3.27 -8.60
C GLY A 410 -9.70 -1.93 -8.64
N SER A 411 -9.86 -1.07 -7.62
CA SER A 411 -9.15 0.21 -7.56
C SER A 411 -9.17 0.80 -6.15
N LEU A 412 -8.07 1.45 -5.75
CA LEU A 412 -8.05 2.30 -4.55
C LEU A 412 -9.02 3.50 -4.66
N TYR A 413 -9.21 4.03 -5.85
CA TYR A 413 -10.17 5.13 -6.08
C TYR A 413 -11.61 4.67 -5.87
N LEU A 414 -11.97 3.47 -6.36
CA LEU A 414 -13.29 2.88 -6.09
C LEU A 414 -13.49 2.63 -4.60
N ALA A 415 -12.47 2.09 -3.93
CA ALA A 415 -12.51 1.90 -2.49
C ALA A 415 -12.69 3.23 -1.73
N GLY A 416 -12.03 4.29 -2.17
CA GLY A 416 -12.20 5.64 -1.64
C GLY A 416 -13.64 6.15 -1.80
N GLU A 417 -14.28 5.91 -2.96
CA GLU A 417 -15.69 6.26 -3.17
C GLU A 417 -16.63 5.47 -2.24
N VAL A 418 -16.35 4.18 -2.01
CA VAL A 418 -17.11 3.39 -1.03
C VAL A 418 -17.03 4.01 0.36
N LEU A 419 -15.83 4.31 0.83
CA LEU A 419 -15.61 4.89 2.17
C LEU A 419 -16.23 6.29 2.31
N LYS A 420 -16.24 7.08 1.24
CA LYS A 420 -16.85 8.42 1.21
C LYS A 420 -18.39 8.37 1.21
N LEU A 421 -18.99 7.39 0.53
CA LEU A 421 -20.44 7.25 0.42
C LEU A 421 -21.05 6.52 1.62
N ASN A 422 -20.24 5.80 2.36
CA ASN A 422 -20.67 5.02 3.52
C ASN A 422 -20.64 5.83 4.80
#